data_7bc2dfd7d13ae545f5da8c2b9fac4166
#
_entry.id   7bc2dfd7d13ae545f5da8c2b9fac4166
#
_cell.length_a   1.000
_cell.length_b   1.000
_cell.length_c   1.000
_cell.angle_alpha   90.00
_cell.angle_beta   90.00
_cell.angle_gamma   90.00
#
_symmetry.space_group_name_H-M   'P 1'
#
loop_
_entity.id
_entity.type
_entity.pdbx_description
1 polymer ?
#
loop_
_entity_poly.entity_id
_entity_poly.type
_entity_poly.pdbx_seq_one_letter_code
_entity_poly.pdbx_strand_id
1 'polypeptide(L)'
;YSNKGNALIGANFNIKLFSNLFYGQLMLDDLNISRQKDNDENYQSGFFQNKYGFQLGFKGDLNNLSYLFEYNQVQPYTYGHRTILQNYSHMNQALAHPLGANFKEVIGVIGYKRSNWNYRLKSLVAFTGLDSLGTHYGQDIFQSDNDASTGGQYSYGNYNGQGVSTVILSLDAEVVLKLESVDVFGVISLRNKKSDLLDQTSVYYSLGVRNFPFTNFFDY
;
A
#
# COMPACT_ATOMS: atom_id res chain seq x y z
N TYR A 1 -4.66 -33.13 -13.63
CA TYR A 1 -3.68 -32.24 -12.99
C TYR A 1 -4.44 -31.08 -12.38
N SER A 2 -4.59 -31.09 -11.07
CA SER A 2 -5.10 -29.95 -10.31
C SER A 2 -4.06 -28.84 -10.42
N ASN A 3 -4.39 -27.79 -11.16
CA ASN A 3 -3.54 -26.62 -11.29
C ASN A 3 -3.56 -25.87 -9.94
N LYS A 4 -2.50 -26.04 -9.15
CA LYS A 4 -2.36 -25.44 -7.81
C LYS A 4 -1.68 -24.05 -7.88
N GLY A 5 -1.62 -23.45 -9.07
CA GLY A 5 -1.02 -22.13 -9.27
C GLY A 5 -2.06 -21.00 -9.06
N ASN A 6 -1.57 -19.86 -8.62
CA ASN A 6 -2.29 -18.59 -8.66
C ASN A 6 -1.82 -17.78 -9.87
N ALA A 7 -2.69 -16.98 -10.47
CA ALA A 7 -2.38 -16.10 -11.58
C ALA A 7 -2.86 -14.68 -11.28
N LEU A 8 -1.92 -13.74 -11.26
CA LEU A 8 -2.21 -12.32 -11.15
C LEU A 8 -2.02 -11.66 -12.52
N ILE A 9 -2.95 -10.80 -12.89
CA ILE A 9 -2.90 -10.04 -14.14
C ILE A 9 -2.84 -8.56 -13.79
N GLY A 10 -1.87 -7.84 -14.36
CA GLY A 10 -1.70 -6.42 -14.11
C GLY A 10 -1.53 -5.62 -15.39
N ALA A 11 -1.94 -4.35 -15.32
CA ALA A 11 -1.71 -3.35 -16.34
C ALA A 11 -1.13 -2.08 -15.71
N ASN A 12 -0.13 -1.49 -16.36
CA ASN A 12 0.51 -0.25 -15.92
C ASN A 12 0.39 0.80 -17.02
N PHE A 13 0.29 2.06 -16.64
CA PHE A 13 0.43 3.17 -17.55
C PHE A 13 1.33 4.27 -16.98
N ASN A 14 2.02 4.98 -17.88
CA ASN A 14 2.80 6.17 -17.58
C ASN A 14 2.54 7.20 -18.68
N ILE A 15 2.08 8.38 -18.29
CA ILE A 15 1.77 9.48 -19.21
C ILE A 15 2.56 10.71 -18.76
N LYS A 16 3.48 11.16 -19.59
CA LYS A 16 4.24 12.37 -19.35
C LYS A 16 3.54 13.56 -20.00
N LEU A 17 3.16 14.55 -19.18
CA LEU A 17 2.58 15.81 -19.62
C LEU A 17 3.42 16.97 -19.06
N PHE A 18 4.14 17.65 -19.94
CA PHE A 18 5.11 18.70 -19.57
C PHE A 18 6.16 18.19 -18.57
N SER A 19 6.26 18.81 -17.40
CA SER A 19 7.15 18.39 -16.30
C SER A 19 6.52 17.37 -15.35
N ASN A 20 5.28 16.92 -15.62
CA ASN A 20 4.56 15.99 -14.78
C ASN A 20 4.52 14.60 -15.38
N LEU A 21 4.60 13.59 -14.53
CA LEU A 21 4.35 12.19 -14.85
C LEU A 21 3.11 11.72 -14.09
N PHE A 22 2.08 11.31 -14.84
CA PHE A 22 0.93 10.58 -14.33
C PHE A 22 1.16 9.10 -14.52
N TYR A 23 0.90 8.31 -13.51
CA TYR A 23 1.10 6.87 -13.56
C TYR A 23 0.00 6.14 -12.81
N GLY A 24 -0.20 4.90 -13.18
CA GLY A 24 -1.10 4.03 -12.47
C GLY A 24 -0.85 2.57 -12.77
N GLN A 25 -1.38 1.74 -11.88
CA GLN A 25 -1.33 0.31 -11.95
C GLN A 25 -2.71 -0.25 -11.56
N LEU A 26 -3.16 -1.23 -12.30
CA LEU A 26 -4.30 -2.08 -11.93
C LEU A 26 -3.80 -3.51 -11.83
N MET A 27 -4.20 -4.21 -10.80
CA MET A 27 -3.95 -5.63 -10.65
C MET A 27 -5.24 -6.36 -10.29
N LEU A 28 -5.45 -7.50 -10.97
CA LEU A 28 -6.52 -8.45 -10.75
C LEU A 28 -5.91 -9.76 -10.27
N ASP A 29 -6.33 -10.21 -9.12
CA ASP A 29 -5.92 -11.50 -8.54
C ASP A 29 -6.99 -12.56 -8.78
N ASP A 30 -8.26 -12.22 -8.59
CA ASP A 30 -9.40 -13.07 -8.90
C ASP A 30 -10.59 -12.22 -9.31
N LEU A 31 -11.37 -12.68 -10.28
CA LEU A 31 -12.57 -11.99 -10.75
C LEU A 31 -13.66 -13.00 -11.10
N ASN A 32 -14.73 -13.01 -10.34
CA ASN A 32 -15.86 -13.88 -10.57
C ASN A 32 -16.99 -13.13 -11.29
N ILE A 33 -16.94 -13.18 -12.63
CA ILE A 33 -17.93 -12.51 -13.50
C ILE A 33 -19.28 -13.24 -13.51
N SER A 34 -19.32 -14.53 -13.16
CA SER A 34 -20.55 -15.32 -13.19
C SER A 34 -21.54 -14.96 -12.07
N ARG A 35 -21.09 -14.31 -11.01
CA ARG A 35 -21.92 -13.79 -9.94
C ARG A 35 -22.40 -12.38 -10.24
N GLN A 36 -23.32 -12.29 -11.18
CA GLN A 36 -23.98 -11.03 -11.54
C GLN A 36 -25.30 -10.89 -10.79
N LYS A 37 -25.69 -9.64 -10.54
CA LYS A 37 -26.93 -9.27 -9.85
C LYS A 37 -28.18 -9.99 -10.38
N ASP A 38 -28.24 -10.20 -11.68
CA ASP A 38 -29.40 -10.77 -12.36
C ASP A 38 -29.47 -12.30 -12.25
N ASN A 39 -28.38 -12.94 -11.81
CA ASN A 39 -28.26 -14.40 -11.71
C ASN A 39 -28.19 -14.93 -10.25
N ASP A 40 -28.19 -14.04 -9.26
CA ASP A 40 -28.11 -14.42 -7.85
C ASP A 40 -29.09 -13.56 -7.06
N GLU A 41 -30.18 -14.17 -6.58
CA GLU A 41 -31.21 -13.49 -5.78
C GLU A 41 -30.66 -12.90 -4.48
N ASN A 42 -29.54 -13.43 -3.98
CA ASN A 42 -28.86 -12.96 -2.78
C ASN A 42 -27.69 -12.02 -3.09
N TYR A 43 -27.57 -11.57 -4.34
CA TYR A 43 -26.45 -10.70 -4.73
C TYR A 43 -26.41 -9.42 -3.92
N GLN A 44 -25.24 -9.17 -3.35
CA GLN A 44 -24.85 -7.88 -2.76
C GLN A 44 -23.51 -7.47 -3.33
N SER A 45 -23.20 -6.19 -3.38
CA SER A 45 -21.88 -5.70 -3.78
C SER A 45 -20.78 -6.23 -2.83
N GLY A 46 -19.53 -6.23 -3.29
CA GLY A 46 -18.40 -6.64 -2.46
C GLY A 46 -18.25 -8.15 -2.30
N PHE A 47 -18.36 -8.91 -3.41
CA PHE A 47 -18.10 -10.34 -3.38
C PHE A 47 -16.62 -10.61 -3.07
N PHE A 48 -16.32 -11.49 -2.11
CA PHE A 48 -14.96 -11.69 -1.59
C PHE A 48 -13.95 -12.22 -2.61
N GLN A 49 -14.40 -12.93 -3.64
CA GLN A 49 -13.52 -13.40 -4.73
C GLN A 49 -13.29 -12.35 -5.83
N ASN A 50 -13.84 -11.15 -5.72
CA ASN A 50 -13.48 -10.04 -6.60
C ASN A 50 -12.29 -9.31 -6.00
N LYS A 51 -11.10 -9.82 -6.28
CA LYS A 51 -9.82 -9.43 -5.70
C LYS A 51 -9.05 -8.55 -6.67
N TYR A 52 -8.91 -7.29 -6.32
CA TYR A 52 -8.17 -6.33 -7.13
C TYR A 52 -7.53 -5.25 -6.28
N GLY A 53 -6.50 -4.65 -6.83
CA GLY A 53 -5.86 -3.47 -6.29
C GLY A 53 -5.52 -2.49 -7.39
N PHE A 54 -5.47 -1.20 -7.06
CA PHE A 54 -5.01 -0.19 -7.99
C PHE A 54 -4.21 0.91 -7.29
N GLN A 55 -3.35 1.52 -8.08
CA GLN A 55 -2.54 2.68 -7.72
C GLN A 55 -2.75 3.76 -8.76
N LEU A 56 -2.87 5.00 -8.32
CA LEU A 56 -2.87 6.19 -9.16
C LEU A 56 -1.96 7.23 -8.54
N GLY A 57 -1.11 7.83 -9.33
CA GLY A 57 -0.20 8.84 -8.83
C GLY A 57 0.20 9.87 -9.88
N PHE A 58 0.70 10.96 -9.39
CA PHE A 58 1.40 11.94 -10.22
C PHE A 58 2.60 12.49 -9.48
N LYS A 59 3.64 12.81 -10.23
CA LYS A 59 4.85 13.45 -9.72
C LYS A 59 5.38 14.47 -10.72
N GLY A 60 6.09 15.44 -10.22
CA GLY A 60 6.68 16.47 -11.07
C GLY A 60 7.65 17.36 -10.32
N ASP A 61 8.27 18.25 -11.09
CA ASP A 61 9.22 19.25 -10.61
C ASP A 61 8.80 20.64 -11.11
N LEU A 62 8.89 21.62 -10.22
CA LEU A 62 8.68 23.02 -10.51
C LEU A 62 9.84 23.83 -9.90
N ASN A 63 10.81 24.23 -10.73
CA ASN A 63 12.06 24.88 -10.30
C ASN A 63 12.78 24.02 -9.24
N ASN A 64 12.83 24.54 -8.01
CA ASN A 64 13.49 23.88 -6.87
C ASN A 64 12.54 22.99 -6.05
N LEU A 65 11.26 22.93 -6.42
CA LEU A 65 10.24 22.15 -5.75
C LEU A 65 10.01 20.85 -6.52
N SER A 66 10.06 19.70 -5.85
CA SER A 66 9.59 18.41 -6.33
C SER A 66 8.38 17.97 -5.55
N TYR A 67 7.45 17.27 -6.19
CA TYR A 67 6.25 16.77 -5.54
C TYR A 67 5.84 15.41 -6.09
N LEU A 68 5.19 14.64 -5.23
CA LEU A 68 4.54 13.37 -5.56
C LEU A 68 3.26 13.27 -4.75
N PHE A 69 2.22 12.81 -5.40
CA PHE A 69 0.98 12.38 -4.77
C PHE A 69 0.59 11.01 -5.30
N GLU A 70 0.20 10.12 -4.42
CA GLU A 70 -0.17 8.75 -4.77
C GLU A 70 -1.36 8.27 -3.94
N TYR A 71 -2.27 7.56 -4.58
CA TYR A 71 -3.37 6.86 -3.95
C TYR A 71 -3.29 5.38 -4.28
N ASN A 72 -3.35 4.54 -3.25
CA ASN A 72 -3.35 3.10 -3.33
C ASN A 72 -4.63 2.54 -2.69
N GLN A 73 -5.21 1.53 -3.32
CA GLN A 73 -6.32 0.79 -2.75
C GLN A 73 -6.22 -0.68 -3.11
N VAL A 74 -6.42 -1.54 -2.13
CA VAL A 74 -6.46 -2.99 -2.31
C VAL A 74 -7.69 -3.54 -1.60
N GLN A 75 -8.50 -4.31 -2.31
CA GLN A 75 -9.72 -4.91 -1.79
C GLN A 75 -9.40 -5.97 -0.71
N PRO A 76 -10.33 -6.24 0.23
CA PRO A 76 -10.20 -7.35 1.15
C PRO A 76 -9.94 -8.67 0.43
N TYR A 77 -9.16 -9.56 1.04
CA TYR A 77 -8.79 -10.90 0.56
C TYR A 77 -7.90 -10.93 -0.69
N THR A 78 -7.61 -9.80 -1.32
CA THR A 78 -6.66 -9.72 -2.44
C THR A 78 -5.29 -10.23 -1.99
N TYR A 79 -4.60 -10.97 -2.85
CA TYR A 79 -3.31 -11.65 -2.59
C TYR A 79 -3.38 -12.86 -1.65
N GLY A 80 -4.51 -13.10 -1.00
CA GLY A 80 -4.78 -14.29 -0.21
C GLY A 80 -5.55 -15.35 -1.01
N HIS A 81 -5.38 -16.63 -0.68
CA HIS A 81 -6.07 -17.73 -1.33
C HIS A 81 -6.47 -18.82 -0.32
N ARG A 82 -7.28 -19.78 -0.77
CA ARG A 82 -7.70 -20.94 0.02
C ARG A 82 -6.54 -21.68 0.66
N THR A 83 -5.42 -21.73 -0.04
CA THR A 83 -4.19 -22.33 0.45
C THR A 83 -3.16 -21.24 0.60
N ILE A 84 -2.61 -21.09 1.80
CA ILE A 84 -1.58 -20.07 2.10
C ILE A 84 -0.34 -20.20 1.21
N LEU A 85 -0.08 -21.36 0.63
CA LEU A 85 1.01 -21.58 -0.33
C LEU A 85 0.77 -20.91 -1.69
N GLN A 86 -0.44 -20.42 -1.95
CA GLN A 86 -0.82 -19.75 -3.20
C GLN A 86 -0.93 -18.23 -3.04
N ASN A 87 -0.72 -17.70 -1.84
CA ASN A 87 -0.75 -16.26 -1.61
C ASN A 87 0.41 -15.56 -2.35
N TYR A 88 0.23 -14.28 -2.61
CA TYR A 88 1.26 -13.48 -3.28
C TYR A 88 2.32 -12.99 -2.28
N SER A 89 3.16 -13.92 -1.86
CA SER A 89 4.23 -13.69 -0.89
C SER A 89 5.50 -14.47 -1.24
N HIS A 90 6.61 -14.07 -0.65
CA HIS A 90 7.88 -14.76 -0.73
C HIS A 90 8.61 -14.64 0.61
N MET A 91 9.18 -15.74 1.10
CA MET A 91 9.91 -15.79 2.38
C MET A 91 9.13 -15.13 3.54
N ASN A 92 7.83 -15.44 3.64
CA ASN A 92 6.93 -14.88 4.66
C ASN A 92 6.80 -13.34 4.61
N GLN A 93 6.97 -12.74 3.44
CA GLN A 93 6.77 -11.32 3.20
C GLN A 93 5.77 -11.11 2.06
N ALA A 94 4.85 -10.17 2.24
CA ALA A 94 3.94 -9.73 1.18
C ALA A 94 4.73 -9.08 0.04
N LEU A 95 4.52 -9.51 -1.20
CA LEU A 95 5.24 -8.97 -2.36
C LEU A 95 4.63 -7.67 -2.90
N ALA A 96 3.32 -7.48 -2.73
CA ALA A 96 2.64 -6.34 -3.30
C ALA A 96 2.73 -5.10 -2.41
N HIS A 97 2.24 -5.16 -1.19
CA HIS A 97 2.18 -4.01 -0.30
C HIS A 97 2.37 -4.41 1.18
N PRO A 98 3.11 -3.62 1.99
CA PRO A 98 3.35 -3.95 3.40
C PRO A 98 2.09 -4.03 4.27
N LEU A 99 1.01 -3.35 3.90
CA LEU A 99 -0.27 -3.43 4.60
C LEU A 99 -1.08 -4.69 4.24
N GLY A 100 -0.60 -5.51 3.29
CA GLY A 100 -1.34 -6.67 2.79
C GLY A 100 -2.49 -6.26 1.89
N ALA A 101 -3.73 -6.52 2.31
CA ALA A 101 -4.95 -6.14 1.62
C ALA A 101 -5.89 -5.32 2.52
N ASN A 102 -7.13 -5.06 2.10
CA ASN A 102 -8.15 -4.36 2.88
C ASN A 102 -7.74 -2.97 3.34
N PHE A 103 -7.17 -2.16 2.44
CA PHE A 103 -6.74 -0.80 2.79
C PHE A 103 -6.99 0.23 1.67
N LYS A 104 -6.95 1.49 2.06
CA LYS A 104 -6.81 2.69 1.23
C LYS A 104 -5.68 3.52 1.79
N GLU A 105 -4.82 4.05 0.92
CA GLU A 105 -3.66 4.82 1.33
C GLU A 105 -3.48 6.06 0.44
N VAL A 106 -3.09 7.15 1.05
CA VAL A 106 -2.67 8.38 0.38
C VAL A 106 -1.25 8.69 0.80
N ILE A 107 -0.37 8.93 -0.17
CA ILE A 107 1.00 9.35 0.05
C ILE A 107 1.21 10.71 -0.60
N GLY A 108 1.80 11.64 0.13
CA GLY A 108 2.26 12.93 -0.35
C GLY A 108 3.74 13.11 -0.05
N VAL A 109 4.52 13.56 -1.05
CA VAL A 109 5.92 13.92 -0.84
C VAL A 109 6.16 15.30 -1.44
N ILE A 110 6.81 16.17 -0.69
CA ILE A 110 7.28 17.46 -1.15
C ILE A 110 8.77 17.55 -0.87
N GLY A 111 9.54 17.88 -1.90
CA GLY A 111 10.97 18.15 -1.80
C GLY A 111 11.28 19.60 -2.21
N TYR A 112 12.20 20.26 -1.51
CA TYR A 112 12.66 21.58 -1.86
C TYR A 112 14.18 21.63 -1.79
N LYS A 113 14.81 22.15 -2.86
CA LYS A 113 16.27 22.29 -2.96
C LYS A 113 16.66 23.76 -2.95
N ARG A 114 17.63 24.13 -2.11
CA ARG A 114 18.18 25.48 -2.07
C ARG A 114 19.68 25.43 -1.79
N SER A 115 20.49 25.80 -2.77
CA SER A 115 21.94 25.67 -2.68
C SER A 115 22.34 24.25 -2.26
N ASN A 116 23.05 24.08 -1.17
CA ASN A 116 23.50 22.81 -0.64
C ASN A 116 22.48 22.11 0.28
N TRP A 117 21.31 22.72 0.49
CA TRP A 117 20.28 22.19 1.35
C TRP A 117 19.18 21.49 0.55
N ASN A 118 18.84 20.27 0.97
CA ASN A 118 17.64 19.56 0.49
C ASN A 118 16.71 19.33 1.67
N TYR A 119 15.45 19.64 1.47
CA TYR A 119 14.38 19.43 2.43
C TYR A 119 13.40 18.46 1.81
N ARG A 120 12.91 17.47 2.57
CA ARG A 120 11.88 16.55 2.15
C ARG A 120 10.87 16.34 3.25
N LEU A 121 9.60 16.47 2.91
CA LEU A 121 8.47 16.11 3.75
C LEU A 121 7.71 14.98 3.06
N LYS A 122 7.51 13.87 3.75
CA LYS A 122 6.64 12.78 3.31
C LYS A 122 5.52 12.62 4.31
N SER A 123 4.29 12.54 3.82
CA SER A 123 3.11 12.22 4.60
C SER A 123 2.45 10.97 4.04
N LEU A 124 1.93 10.12 4.92
CA LEU A 124 1.16 8.94 4.59
C LEU A 124 -0.04 8.88 5.50
N VAL A 125 -1.21 8.65 4.91
CA VAL A 125 -2.45 8.37 5.62
C VAL A 125 -3.01 7.07 5.06
N ALA A 126 -3.16 6.06 5.91
CA ALA A 126 -3.77 4.80 5.52
C ALA A 126 -4.98 4.46 6.40
N PHE A 127 -6.03 3.96 5.76
CA PHE A 127 -7.20 3.37 6.39
C PHE A 127 -7.18 1.89 6.09
N THR A 128 -7.10 1.05 7.10
CA THR A 128 -7.07 -0.41 6.96
C THR A 128 -7.97 -1.06 7.97
N GLY A 129 -8.53 -2.21 7.63
CA GLY A 129 -9.26 -3.05 8.58
C GLY A 129 -8.38 -4.22 8.97
N LEU A 130 -8.01 -4.28 10.25
CA LEU A 130 -7.17 -5.36 10.76
C LEU A 130 -8.02 -6.56 11.17
N ASP A 131 -7.44 -7.73 11.03
CA ASP A 131 -7.98 -8.96 11.57
C ASP A 131 -7.76 -8.97 13.09
N SER A 132 -8.78 -9.40 13.84
CA SER A 132 -8.67 -9.66 15.27
C SER A 132 -8.52 -11.16 15.53
N LEU A 133 -8.20 -11.55 16.77
CA LEU A 133 -8.03 -12.96 17.14
C LEU A 133 -9.24 -13.81 16.73
N GLY A 134 -9.01 -14.81 15.90
CA GLY A 134 -10.02 -15.74 15.41
C GLY A 134 -10.95 -15.21 14.32
N THR A 135 -10.63 -14.04 13.72
CA THR A 135 -11.38 -13.48 12.60
C THR A 135 -10.48 -13.25 11.40
N HIS A 136 -11.05 -13.25 10.22
CA HIS A 136 -10.36 -12.93 8.98
C HIS A 136 -11.22 -12.02 8.11
N TYR A 137 -10.89 -10.74 8.11
CA TYR A 137 -11.58 -9.70 7.33
C TYR A 137 -10.84 -9.34 6.03
N GLY A 138 -9.82 -10.14 5.69
CA GLY A 138 -9.11 -10.05 4.43
C GLY A 138 -7.96 -9.06 4.39
N GLN A 139 -7.38 -8.70 5.53
CA GLN A 139 -6.17 -7.90 5.59
C GLN A 139 -4.92 -8.78 5.55
N ASP A 140 -4.90 -9.85 6.34
CA ASP A 140 -3.77 -10.75 6.43
C ASP A 140 -3.78 -11.76 5.27
N ILE A 141 -2.88 -11.56 4.32
CA ILE A 141 -2.75 -12.42 3.14
C ILE A 141 -2.20 -13.82 3.47
N PHE A 142 -1.69 -14.04 4.68
CA PHE A 142 -1.19 -15.32 5.16
C PHE A 142 -2.27 -16.19 5.79
N GLN A 143 -3.50 -15.69 5.90
CA GLN A 143 -4.66 -16.48 6.28
C GLN A 143 -5.39 -17.01 5.05
N SER A 144 -5.99 -18.19 5.19
CA SER A 144 -6.81 -18.78 4.13
C SER A 144 -8.12 -18.00 3.98
N ASP A 145 -8.49 -17.59 2.77
CA ASP A 145 -9.78 -16.96 2.47
C ASP A 145 -10.95 -17.95 2.59
N ASN A 146 -10.67 -19.22 2.80
CA ASN A 146 -11.63 -20.28 3.05
C ASN A 146 -11.71 -20.66 4.55
N ASP A 147 -11.15 -19.84 5.43
CA ASP A 147 -11.22 -20.08 6.87
C ASP A 147 -12.67 -20.11 7.36
N ALA A 148 -12.95 -21.00 8.29
CA ALA A 148 -14.29 -21.21 8.84
C ALA A 148 -14.86 -19.96 9.52
N SER A 149 -14.03 -19.07 10.04
CA SER A 149 -14.45 -17.80 10.63
C SER A 149 -15.03 -16.82 9.61
N THR A 150 -14.71 -17.03 8.33
CA THR A 150 -15.17 -16.21 7.21
C THR A 150 -16.02 -16.99 6.22
N GLY A 151 -16.00 -18.32 6.32
CA GLY A 151 -16.63 -19.23 5.35
C GLY A 151 -18.10 -18.92 5.09
N GLY A 152 -18.40 -18.43 3.91
CA GLY A 152 -19.74 -18.09 3.45
C GLY A 152 -20.41 -16.90 4.15
N GLN A 153 -20.00 -16.55 5.37
CA GLN A 153 -20.60 -15.49 6.16
C GLN A 153 -20.37 -14.10 5.56
N TYR A 154 -19.24 -13.92 4.87
CA TYR A 154 -18.85 -12.65 4.24
C TYR A 154 -18.69 -12.79 2.73
N SER A 155 -19.47 -13.65 2.10
CA SER A 155 -19.42 -13.83 0.64
C SER A 155 -19.68 -12.54 -0.11
N TYR A 156 -20.57 -11.70 0.42
CA TYR A 156 -20.92 -10.38 -0.08
C TYR A 156 -20.76 -9.30 0.99
N GLY A 157 -20.88 -8.05 0.60
CA GLY A 157 -20.85 -6.90 1.51
C GLY A 157 -19.45 -6.52 1.98
N ASN A 158 -18.38 -7.06 1.38
CA ASN A 158 -17.02 -6.68 1.75
C ASN A 158 -16.66 -5.28 1.28
N TYR A 159 -15.96 -4.54 2.13
CA TYR A 159 -15.52 -3.17 1.87
C TYR A 159 -14.16 -2.89 2.52
N ASN A 160 -13.41 -1.94 1.99
CA ASN A 160 -12.12 -1.56 2.55
C ASN A 160 -12.27 -0.93 3.94
N GLY A 161 -11.49 -1.43 4.89
CA GLY A 161 -11.52 -1.00 6.30
C GLY A 161 -12.43 -1.83 7.19
N GLN A 162 -13.01 -2.93 6.68
CA GLN A 162 -13.79 -3.88 7.50
C GLN A 162 -12.90 -4.59 8.53
N GLY A 163 -13.50 -5.05 9.63
CA GLY A 163 -12.79 -5.60 10.78
C GLY A 163 -12.45 -4.52 11.79
N VAL A 164 -11.29 -4.57 12.43
CA VAL A 164 -10.84 -3.53 13.36
C VAL A 164 -10.36 -2.33 12.56
N SER A 165 -11.25 -1.36 12.38
CA SER A 165 -10.97 -0.15 11.62
C SER A 165 -9.78 0.61 12.23
N THR A 166 -8.75 0.84 11.42
CA THR A 166 -7.48 1.39 11.88
C THR A 166 -7.03 2.50 10.94
N VAL A 167 -6.66 3.63 11.52
CA VAL A 167 -6.03 4.75 10.81
C VAL A 167 -4.54 4.76 11.15
N ILE A 168 -3.70 4.87 10.13
CA ILE A 168 -2.25 5.02 10.26
C ILE A 168 -1.87 6.37 9.65
N LEU A 169 -1.22 7.20 10.45
CA LEU A 169 -0.62 8.46 10.03
C LEU A 169 0.90 8.32 10.13
N SER A 170 1.63 8.73 9.11
CA SER A 170 3.10 8.86 9.17
C SER A 170 3.50 10.20 8.58
N LEU A 171 4.42 10.88 9.23
CA LEU A 171 5.01 12.11 8.78
C LEU A 171 6.53 12.03 8.96
N ASP A 172 7.26 12.12 7.85
CA ASP A 172 8.71 12.10 7.84
C ASP A 172 9.24 13.44 7.33
N ALA A 173 10.04 14.13 8.11
CA ALA A 173 10.73 15.35 7.73
C ALA A 173 12.23 15.10 7.69
N GLU A 174 12.85 15.31 6.54
CA GLU A 174 14.27 15.13 6.32
C GLU A 174 14.92 16.45 5.88
N VAL A 175 16.06 16.76 6.46
CA VAL A 175 16.92 17.86 6.03
C VAL A 175 18.30 17.29 5.72
N VAL A 176 18.85 17.65 4.57
CA VAL A 176 20.17 17.18 4.10
C VAL A 176 21.02 18.38 3.73
N LEU A 177 22.19 18.48 4.31
CA LEU A 177 23.25 19.39 3.90
C LEU A 177 24.25 18.62 3.03
N LYS A 178 24.34 19.00 1.76
CA LYS A 178 25.31 18.45 0.80
C LYS A 178 26.63 19.18 0.92
N LEU A 179 27.68 18.47 1.28
CA LEU A 179 29.07 18.90 1.22
C LEU A 179 29.75 18.22 0.05
N GLU A 180 30.99 18.66 -0.29
CA GLU A 180 31.70 18.13 -1.46
C GLU A 180 31.89 16.60 -1.45
N SER A 181 32.12 16.00 -0.29
CA SER A 181 32.44 14.58 -0.17
C SER A 181 31.42 13.79 0.64
N VAL A 182 30.55 14.46 1.38
CA VAL A 182 29.59 13.79 2.29
C VAL A 182 28.30 14.59 2.38
N ASP A 183 27.21 13.90 2.64
CA ASP A 183 25.95 14.48 3.05
C ASP A 183 25.78 14.33 4.56
N VAL A 184 25.42 15.41 5.22
CA VAL A 184 24.97 15.38 6.63
C VAL A 184 23.46 15.47 6.64
N PHE A 185 22.78 14.59 7.35
CA PHE A 185 21.33 14.57 7.35
C PHE A 185 20.72 14.44 8.75
N GLY A 186 19.53 15.00 8.90
CA GLY A 186 18.67 14.81 10.04
C GLY A 186 17.28 14.38 9.58
N VAL A 187 16.66 13.45 10.29
CA VAL A 187 15.30 12.97 10.04
C VAL A 187 14.51 12.96 11.34
N ILE A 188 13.27 13.42 11.25
CA ILE A 188 12.26 13.25 12.30
C ILE A 188 11.09 12.51 11.65
N SER A 189 10.70 11.40 12.27
CA SER A 189 9.56 10.58 11.83
C SER A 189 8.55 10.50 12.97
N LEU A 190 7.32 10.87 12.68
CA LEU A 190 6.18 10.71 13.57
C LEU A 190 5.23 9.69 12.97
N ARG A 191 4.83 8.69 13.76
CA ARG A 191 3.85 7.70 13.37
C ARG A 191 2.79 7.56 14.44
N ASN A 192 1.53 7.66 14.04
CA ASN A 192 0.38 7.32 14.89
C ASN A 192 -0.40 6.18 14.23
N LYS A 193 -0.75 5.18 15.04
CA LYS A 193 -1.65 4.09 14.66
C LYS A 193 -2.82 4.08 15.63
N LYS A 194 -4.01 4.34 15.14
CA LYS A 194 -5.22 4.47 15.95
C LYS A 194 -6.32 3.54 15.47
N SER A 195 -6.85 2.76 16.40
CA SER A 195 -8.04 1.92 16.24
C SER A 195 -8.86 1.94 17.53
N ASP A 196 -9.99 1.25 17.55
CA ASP A 196 -10.78 1.07 18.78
C ASP A 196 -10.04 0.28 19.87
N LEU A 197 -9.02 -0.51 19.48
CA LEU A 197 -8.24 -1.36 20.38
C LEU A 197 -6.87 -0.78 20.75
N LEU A 198 -6.38 0.19 19.99
CA LEU A 198 -5.01 0.70 20.13
C LEU A 198 -4.93 2.16 19.69
N ASP A 199 -4.31 2.99 20.51
CA ASP A 199 -3.85 4.33 20.12
C ASP A 199 -2.37 4.45 20.49
N GLN A 200 -1.52 4.35 19.48
CA GLN A 200 -0.06 4.35 19.66
C GLN A 200 0.57 5.43 18.81
N THR A 201 1.30 6.32 19.45
CA THR A 201 2.15 7.32 18.80
C THR A 201 3.61 7.00 19.04
N SER A 202 4.41 7.04 18.00
CA SER A 202 5.86 6.84 18.04
C SER A 202 6.56 8.00 17.34
N VAL A 203 7.63 8.49 17.94
CA VAL A 203 8.49 9.52 17.35
C VAL A 203 9.90 8.98 17.26
N TYR A 204 10.48 9.07 16.08
CA TYR A 204 11.87 8.69 15.84
C TYR A 204 12.64 9.89 15.30
N TYR A 205 13.88 9.99 15.67
CA TYR A 205 14.81 10.95 15.12
C TYR A 205 16.14 10.29 14.84
N SER A 206 16.79 10.71 13.78
CA SER A 206 18.12 10.25 13.44
C SER A 206 18.97 11.40 12.90
N LEU A 207 20.24 11.35 13.18
CA LEU A 207 21.28 12.20 12.61
C LEU A 207 22.35 11.29 12.04
N GLY A 208 22.87 11.65 10.89
CA GLY A 208 23.89 10.82 10.26
C GLY A 208 24.67 11.54 9.20
N VAL A 209 25.73 10.85 8.77
CA VAL A 209 26.57 11.23 7.67
C VAL A 209 26.55 10.09 6.66
N ARG A 210 26.35 10.40 5.39
CA ARG A 210 26.40 9.42 4.30
C ARG A 210 27.36 9.89 3.24
N ASN A 211 28.14 8.96 2.73
CA ASN A 211 28.99 9.15 1.58
C ASN A 211 28.54 8.20 0.48
N PHE A 212 28.33 8.72 -0.71
CA PHE A 212 28.04 7.92 -1.90
C PHE A 212 29.27 7.93 -2.81
N PRO A 213 30.25 7.02 -2.61
CA PRO A 213 31.44 6.94 -3.45
C PRO A 213 31.10 6.58 -4.91
N PHE A 214 29.88 6.07 -5.15
CA PHE A 214 29.38 5.73 -6.47
C PHE A 214 27.98 6.33 -6.66
N THR A 215 27.82 7.16 -7.68
CA THR A 215 26.53 7.70 -8.13
C THR A 215 25.74 6.63 -8.90
N ASN A 216 25.51 5.48 -8.31
CA ASN A 216 24.61 4.50 -8.88
C ASN A 216 23.20 4.82 -8.40
N PHE A 217 22.42 5.46 -9.26
CA PHE A 217 20.99 5.54 -9.10
C PHE A 217 20.42 4.14 -9.37
N PHE A 218 19.96 3.49 -8.35
CA PHE A 218 19.03 2.39 -8.51
C PHE A 218 17.63 3.01 -8.62
N ASP A 219 17.13 3.14 -9.84
CA ASP A 219 15.72 3.36 -10.12
C ASP A 219 15.02 2.03 -9.87
N TYR A 220 14.33 1.93 -8.75
CA TYR A 220 13.33 0.89 -8.52
C TYR A 220 11.96 1.52 -8.62
#